data_f1ab438ed64dee10f188ce5ad02274fc
#
_entry.id   f1ab438ed64dee10f188ce5ad02274fc
#
_cell.length_a   1.000
_cell.length_b   1.000
_cell.length_c   1.000
_cell.angle_alpha   90.00
_cell.angle_beta   90.00
_cell.angle_gamma   90.00
#
_symmetry.space_group_name_H-M   'P 1'
#
loop_
_entity.id
_entity.type
_entity.pdbx_description
1 polymer ?
#
loop_
_entity_poly.entity_id
_entity_poly.type
_entity_poly.pdbx_seq_one_letter_code
_entity_poly.pdbx_strand_id
1 'polypeptide(L)'
;MDIHTFIANYQEAFGQHAELPIAFWYSDRMEASTEKVTGCLFKCMKQVRDGKTVSLSNETITCGGGKFYTGFTEMPERVPGFVSLKEKYKKTPEMVVDFVNELQIPKADKAYLHFARIDKIPSFDEVEGVLFLPTPDILSGLVTWTFFDNNALDAVAAPFGSGCCSVITQTIIENRKQGKRTFLGFFDPSVRPYFEADLLSFTIPMSRFKEMYHTMRESCLFDTHAWGKIKERIQLSQSGDVHILSSPISFPILPDIYLQEIRIEDAAAIYHAIDTHRDYLRTWLPFVDNMRTTADEEAFLRQVLSLSLI
;
A
#
# COMPACT_ATOMS: atom_id res chain seq x y z
N MET A 1 -10.46 19.84 12.93
CA MET A 1 -9.60 19.44 11.80
C MET A 1 -10.31 19.82 10.52
N ASP A 2 -9.57 20.31 9.54
CA ASP A 2 -10.08 20.70 8.22
C ASP A 2 -9.55 19.73 7.16
N ILE A 3 -10.44 19.18 6.32
CA ILE A 3 -10.11 18.16 5.32
C ILE A 3 -9.23 18.75 4.21
N HIS A 4 -9.52 19.97 3.76
CA HIS A 4 -8.74 20.60 2.69
C HIS A 4 -7.32 20.91 3.15
N THR A 5 -7.17 21.41 4.38
CA THR A 5 -5.87 21.63 4.99
C THR A 5 -5.08 20.31 5.12
N PHE A 6 -5.73 19.23 5.53
CA PHE A 6 -5.08 17.92 5.58
C PHE A 6 -4.61 17.45 4.19
N ILE A 7 -5.48 17.52 3.18
CA ILE A 7 -5.15 17.12 1.81
C ILE A 7 -3.98 17.94 1.27
N ALA A 8 -4.00 19.27 1.47
CA ALA A 8 -2.90 20.13 1.03
C ALA A 8 -1.57 19.74 1.69
N ASN A 9 -1.56 19.54 3.01
CA ASN A 9 -0.37 19.11 3.74
C ASN A 9 0.10 17.71 3.30
N TYR A 10 -0.83 16.78 3.08
CA TYR A 10 -0.53 15.43 2.64
C TYR A 10 0.13 15.43 1.24
N GLN A 11 -0.44 16.18 0.31
CA GLN A 11 0.11 16.33 -1.05
C GLN A 11 1.45 17.06 -1.06
N GLU A 12 1.63 18.05 -0.18
CA GLU A 12 2.93 18.70 -0.01
C GLU A 12 3.99 17.73 0.52
N ALA A 13 3.63 16.86 1.46
CA ALA A 13 4.54 15.89 2.07
C ALA A 13 4.87 14.71 1.15
N PHE A 14 3.88 14.15 0.43
CA PHE A 14 3.97 12.88 -0.28
C PHE A 14 3.84 13.00 -1.81
N GLY A 15 3.72 14.22 -2.34
CA GLY A 15 3.54 14.49 -3.77
C GLY A 15 2.10 14.71 -4.18
N GLN A 16 1.91 15.52 -5.23
CA GLN A 16 0.58 15.94 -5.71
C GLN A 16 -0.29 14.78 -6.20
N HIS A 17 0.33 13.71 -6.65
CA HIS A 17 -0.35 12.50 -7.14
C HIS A 17 -0.37 11.35 -6.12
N ALA A 18 0.04 11.60 -4.86
CA ALA A 18 -0.08 10.62 -3.81
C ALA A 18 -1.55 10.20 -3.63
N GLU A 19 -1.79 8.91 -3.57
CA GLU A 19 -3.13 8.38 -3.38
C GLU A 19 -3.71 8.89 -2.06
N LEU A 20 -4.86 9.56 -2.13
CA LEU A 20 -5.51 10.07 -0.93
C LEU A 20 -6.03 8.93 -0.05
N PRO A 21 -5.87 9.05 1.27
CA PRO A 21 -6.33 8.02 2.18
C PRO A 21 -7.85 7.88 2.20
N ILE A 22 -8.30 6.76 2.75
CA ILE A 22 -9.69 6.35 2.83
C ILE A 22 -10.14 6.43 4.27
N ALA A 23 -11.21 7.17 4.53
CA ALA A 23 -11.89 7.18 5.81
C ALA A 23 -12.91 6.05 5.89
N PHE A 24 -13.12 5.48 7.09
CA PHE A 24 -14.20 4.54 7.33
C PHE A 24 -14.92 4.84 8.65
N TRP A 25 -16.23 4.58 8.66
CA TRP A 25 -17.11 4.84 9.79
C TRP A 25 -18.34 3.95 9.76
N TYR A 26 -19.05 3.90 10.87
CA TYR A 26 -20.34 3.20 10.95
C TYR A 26 -21.49 4.19 11.08
N SER A 27 -22.65 3.89 10.44
CA SER A 27 -23.88 4.63 10.65
C SER A 27 -25.12 3.75 10.39
N ASP A 28 -26.29 4.25 10.78
CA ASP A 28 -27.58 3.60 10.48
C ASP A 28 -28.17 4.08 9.13
N ARG A 29 -27.55 5.07 8.52
CA ARG A 29 -27.97 5.63 7.25
C ARG A 29 -27.11 5.07 6.11
N MET A 30 -27.74 4.57 5.05
CA MET A 30 -27.05 4.16 3.84
C MET A 30 -26.60 5.40 3.06
N GLU A 31 -25.30 5.61 2.94
CA GLU A 31 -24.73 6.75 2.17
C GLU A 31 -24.69 6.47 0.66
N ALA A 32 -24.54 5.21 0.28
CA ALA A 32 -24.55 4.80 -1.11
C ALA A 32 -25.10 3.39 -1.26
N SER A 33 -25.83 3.12 -2.36
CA SER A 33 -26.21 1.76 -2.72
C SER A 33 -24.99 0.98 -3.16
N THR A 34 -24.74 -0.16 -2.52
CA THR A 34 -23.60 -1.02 -2.82
C THR A 34 -24.10 -2.41 -3.22
N GLU A 35 -23.64 -2.92 -4.36
CA GLU A 35 -23.85 -4.29 -4.76
C GLU A 35 -23.17 -5.27 -3.81
N LYS A 36 -23.64 -6.54 -3.81
CA LYS A 36 -23.01 -7.58 -2.99
C LYS A 36 -21.54 -7.76 -3.36
N VAL A 37 -20.66 -7.62 -2.37
CA VAL A 37 -19.24 -7.87 -2.52
C VAL A 37 -18.99 -9.37 -2.39
N THR A 38 -18.79 -10.03 -3.52
CA THR A 38 -18.53 -11.48 -3.57
C THR A 38 -17.04 -11.76 -3.32
N GLY A 39 -16.74 -12.60 -2.33
CA GLY A 39 -15.37 -12.92 -1.91
C GLY A 39 -14.84 -11.92 -0.89
N CYS A 40 -13.60 -11.49 -1.04
CA CYS A 40 -12.97 -10.56 -0.09
C CYS A 40 -13.72 -9.22 -0.02
N LEU A 41 -13.95 -8.74 1.20
CA LEU A 41 -14.57 -7.42 1.46
C LEU A 41 -13.82 -6.30 0.73
N PHE A 42 -12.50 -6.35 0.73
CA PHE A 42 -11.67 -5.30 0.14
C PHE A 42 -11.70 -5.20 -1.39
N LYS A 43 -12.43 -6.07 -2.08
CA LYS A 43 -12.73 -5.85 -3.52
C LYS A 43 -13.42 -4.51 -3.80
N CYS A 44 -14.18 -3.99 -2.84
CA CYS A 44 -14.84 -2.69 -2.98
C CYS A 44 -13.86 -1.51 -2.99
N MET A 45 -12.61 -1.70 -2.54
CA MET A 45 -11.62 -0.62 -2.47
C MET A 45 -11.32 0.01 -3.83
N LYS A 46 -11.41 -0.75 -4.93
CA LYS A 46 -11.27 -0.17 -6.27
C LYS A 46 -12.27 0.97 -6.49
N GLN A 47 -13.53 0.77 -6.14
CA GLN A 47 -14.56 1.81 -6.27
C GLN A 47 -14.30 3.01 -5.36
N VAL A 48 -13.79 2.74 -4.14
CA VAL A 48 -13.46 3.79 -3.17
C VAL A 48 -12.27 4.63 -3.66
N ARG A 49 -11.23 3.99 -4.18
CA ARG A 49 -10.07 4.67 -4.78
C ARG A 49 -10.49 5.50 -6.00
N ASP A 50 -11.47 5.06 -6.77
CA ASP A 50 -12.09 5.82 -7.88
C ASP A 50 -12.99 6.97 -7.38
N GLY A 51 -13.09 7.22 -6.07
CA GLY A 51 -13.82 8.34 -5.47
C GLY A 51 -15.29 8.08 -5.20
N LYS A 52 -15.74 6.82 -5.22
CA LYS A 52 -17.11 6.45 -4.82
C LYS A 52 -17.17 6.19 -3.32
N THR A 53 -18.29 6.53 -2.70
CA THR A 53 -18.61 6.05 -1.37
C THR A 53 -19.20 4.64 -1.46
N VAL A 54 -18.81 3.75 -0.56
CA VAL A 54 -19.30 2.38 -0.46
C VAL A 54 -19.91 2.17 0.91
N SER A 55 -21.14 1.65 0.97
CA SER A 55 -21.85 1.29 2.21
C SER A 55 -22.01 -0.22 2.27
N LEU A 56 -21.34 -0.85 3.21
CA LEU A 56 -21.38 -2.30 3.42
C LEU A 56 -22.28 -2.65 4.60
N SER A 57 -23.00 -3.76 4.50
CA SER A 57 -23.85 -4.30 5.57
C SER A 57 -23.67 -5.81 5.69
N ASN A 58 -24.29 -6.40 6.69
CA ASN A 58 -24.37 -7.86 6.81
C ASN A 58 -24.94 -8.56 5.55
N GLU A 59 -25.75 -7.86 4.76
CA GLU A 59 -26.39 -8.41 3.56
C GLU A 59 -25.49 -8.28 2.33
N THR A 60 -24.71 -7.20 2.25
CA THR A 60 -23.84 -6.93 1.10
C THR A 60 -22.47 -7.60 1.19
N ILE A 61 -21.96 -7.87 2.39
CA ILE A 61 -20.72 -8.64 2.60
C ILE A 61 -21.04 -10.13 2.48
N THR A 62 -20.36 -10.86 1.59
CA THR A 62 -20.56 -12.32 1.46
C THR A 62 -19.49 -13.14 2.19
N CYS A 63 -18.34 -12.56 2.45
CA CYS A 63 -17.24 -13.20 3.16
C CYS A 63 -17.57 -13.35 4.66
N GLY A 64 -17.58 -14.59 5.18
CA GLY A 64 -17.85 -14.85 6.61
C GLY A 64 -16.82 -14.20 7.54
N GLY A 65 -15.53 -14.20 7.18
CA GLY A 65 -14.51 -13.46 7.92
C GLY A 65 -14.72 -11.96 7.87
N GLY A 66 -15.12 -11.42 6.70
CA GLY A 66 -15.46 -10.01 6.56
C GLY A 66 -16.59 -9.59 7.48
N LYS A 67 -17.72 -10.35 7.51
CA LYS A 67 -18.83 -10.08 8.43
C LYS A 67 -18.41 -10.12 9.89
N PHE A 68 -17.62 -11.11 10.23
CA PHE A 68 -17.16 -11.32 11.61
C PHE A 68 -16.23 -10.18 12.07
N TYR A 69 -15.17 -9.89 11.33
CA TYR A 69 -14.20 -8.86 11.70
C TYR A 69 -14.75 -7.42 11.62
N THR A 70 -15.85 -7.20 10.92
CA THR A 70 -16.61 -5.94 10.95
C THR A 70 -17.65 -5.89 12.08
N GLY A 71 -17.80 -6.95 12.86
CA GLY A 71 -18.73 -7.02 13.98
C GLY A 71 -20.19 -7.28 13.61
N PHE A 72 -20.50 -7.54 12.34
CA PHE A 72 -21.88 -7.81 11.90
C PHE A 72 -22.39 -9.20 12.27
N THR A 73 -21.51 -10.17 12.50
CA THR A 73 -21.87 -11.53 12.91
C THR A 73 -20.89 -12.08 13.94
N GLU A 74 -21.33 -13.12 14.66
CA GLU A 74 -20.43 -13.95 15.46
C GLU A 74 -19.47 -14.75 14.53
N MET A 75 -18.41 -15.30 15.12
CA MET A 75 -17.45 -16.12 14.38
C MET A 75 -18.14 -17.40 13.84
N PRO A 76 -18.11 -17.64 12.54
CA PRO A 76 -18.64 -18.90 12.01
C PRO A 76 -17.87 -20.10 12.54
N GLU A 77 -18.55 -21.16 12.93
CA GLU A 77 -17.97 -22.39 13.53
C GLU A 77 -16.84 -23.01 12.70
N ARG A 78 -16.91 -22.89 11.39
CA ARG A 78 -15.89 -23.42 10.46
C ARG A 78 -14.57 -22.65 10.47
N VAL A 79 -14.54 -21.41 10.98
CA VAL A 79 -13.38 -20.50 10.85
C VAL A 79 -12.12 -21.07 11.52
N PRO A 80 -12.14 -21.61 12.75
CA PRO A 80 -10.95 -22.15 13.37
C PRO A 80 -10.29 -23.27 12.54
N GLY A 81 -11.10 -24.24 12.08
CA GLY A 81 -10.61 -25.33 11.22
C GLY A 81 -10.13 -24.85 9.85
N PHE A 82 -10.85 -23.89 9.23
CA PHE A 82 -10.45 -23.33 7.95
C PHE A 82 -9.10 -22.59 8.04
N VAL A 83 -8.95 -21.70 9.02
CA VAL A 83 -7.75 -20.86 9.19
C VAL A 83 -6.51 -21.68 9.56
N SER A 84 -6.68 -22.74 10.36
CA SER A 84 -5.55 -23.56 10.84
C SER A 84 -5.26 -24.78 9.96
N LEU A 85 -6.26 -25.62 9.68
CA LEU A 85 -6.03 -26.88 9.00
C LEU A 85 -5.97 -26.75 7.47
N LYS A 86 -6.70 -25.79 6.91
CA LYS A 86 -6.77 -25.57 5.47
C LYS A 86 -5.78 -24.51 4.99
N GLU A 87 -5.90 -23.27 5.50
CA GLU A 87 -5.04 -22.15 5.09
C GLU A 87 -3.69 -22.12 5.82
N LYS A 88 -3.60 -22.82 6.96
CA LYS A 88 -2.37 -22.96 7.77
C LYS A 88 -1.78 -21.63 8.28
N TYR A 89 -2.63 -20.62 8.50
CA TYR A 89 -2.20 -19.34 9.06
C TYR A 89 -1.93 -19.41 10.58
N LYS A 90 -2.55 -20.38 11.26
CA LYS A 90 -2.30 -20.74 12.65
C LYS A 90 -2.08 -22.24 12.74
N LYS A 91 -1.30 -22.68 13.72
CA LYS A 91 -0.91 -24.09 13.84
C LYS A 91 -2.11 -25.00 14.20
N THR A 92 -3.00 -24.55 15.07
CA THR A 92 -4.15 -25.32 15.54
C THR A 92 -5.43 -24.49 15.56
N PRO A 93 -6.63 -25.13 15.53
CA PRO A 93 -7.92 -24.44 15.70
C PRO A 93 -8.01 -23.68 17.02
N GLU A 94 -7.47 -24.22 18.11
CA GLU A 94 -7.50 -23.60 19.44
C GLU A 94 -6.75 -22.25 19.41
N MET A 95 -5.59 -22.17 18.74
CA MET A 95 -4.87 -20.91 18.58
C MET A 95 -5.68 -19.85 17.85
N VAL A 96 -6.59 -20.25 16.96
CA VAL A 96 -7.50 -19.29 16.28
C VAL A 96 -8.55 -18.79 17.25
N VAL A 97 -9.12 -19.70 18.04
CA VAL A 97 -10.13 -19.36 19.07
C VAL A 97 -9.53 -18.42 20.11
N ASP A 98 -8.34 -18.74 20.63
CA ASP A 98 -7.64 -17.94 21.63
C ASP A 98 -7.36 -16.51 21.08
N PHE A 99 -6.84 -16.42 19.85
CA PHE A 99 -6.59 -15.15 19.19
C PHE A 99 -7.86 -14.30 19.05
N VAL A 100 -8.96 -14.92 18.64
CA VAL A 100 -10.25 -14.21 18.48
C VAL A 100 -10.80 -13.75 19.84
N ASN A 101 -10.70 -14.59 20.85
CA ASN A 101 -11.15 -14.26 22.21
C ASN A 101 -10.32 -13.12 22.81
N GLU A 102 -8.99 -13.10 22.55
CA GLU A 102 -8.10 -12.03 23.00
C GLU A 102 -8.42 -10.70 22.31
N LEU A 103 -8.79 -10.72 21.03
CA LEU A 103 -9.17 -9.51 20.30
C LEU A 103 -10.41 -8.82 20.85
N GLN A 104 -11.36 -9.57 21.39
CA GLN A 104 -12.65 -9.03 21.87
C GLN A 104 -13.33 -8.14 20.81
N ILE A 105 -13.54 -8.68 19.61
CA ILE A 105 -14.08 -7.95 18.45
C ILE A 105 -15.39 -7.25 18.82
N PRO A 106 -15.47 -5.92 18.69
CA PRO A 106 -16.69 -5.19 19.03
C PRO A 106 -17.82 -5.56 18.06
N LYS A 107 -19.02 -5.80 18.59
CA LYS A 107 -20.21 -5.91 17.74
C LYS A 107 -20.50 -4.57 17.09
N ALA A 108 -20.90 -4.61 15.83
CA ALA A 108 -21.41 -3.44 15.14
C ALA A 108 -22.79 -3.07 15.74
N ASP A 109 -22.90 -1.87 16.23
CA ASP A 109 -24.14 -1.27 16.76
C ASP A 109 -24.90 -0.47 15.71
N LYS A 110 -24.37 -0.41 14.49
CA LYS A 110 -24.89 0.29 13.33
C LYS A 110 -25.10 -0.65 12.15
N ALA A 111 -26.04 -0.27 11.26
CA ALA A 111 -26.42 -1.09 10.13
C ALA A 111 -25.39 -1.15 9.00
N TYR A 112 -24.59 -0.09 8.83
CA TYR A 112 -23.68 0.06 7.71
C TYR A 112 -22.26 0.43 8.16
N LEU A 113 -21.27 -0.15 7.47
CA LEU A 113 -19.88 0.26 7.46
C LEU A 113 -19.59 0.98 6.14
N HIS A 114 -19.10 2.20 6.21
CA HIS A 114 -18.82 3.03 5.05
C HIS A 114 -17.32 3.14 4.82
N PHE A 115 -16.96 3.26 3.54
CA PHE A 115 -15.64 3.65 3.09
C PHE A 115 -15.78 4.75 2.04
N ALA A 116 -15.02 5.82 2.21
CA ALA A 116 -14.90 6.88 1.21
C ALA A 116 -13.49 7.45 1.22
N ARG A 117 -13.02 7.88 0.06
CA ARG A 117 -11.77 8.65 -0.02
C ARG A 117 -11.95 9.96 0.76
N ILE A 118 -10.88 10.42 1.42
CA ILE A 118 -10.96 11.52 2.40
C ILE A 118 -11.51 12.83 1.82
N ASP A 119 -11.36 13.07 0.50
CA ASP A 119 -11.93 14.22 -0.19
C ASP A 119 -13.45 14.11 -0.48
N LYS A 120 -14.07 12.98 -0.12
CA LYS A 120 -15.49 12.68 -0.33
C LYS A 120 -16.30 12.64 0.96
N ILE A 121 -15.66 12.76 2.13
CA ILE A 121 -16.37 12.82 3.41
C ILE A 121 -16.71 14.28 3.77
N PRO A 122 -17.83 14.53 4.45
CA PRO A 122 -18.22 15.87 4.85
C PRO A 122 -17.43 16.40 6.04
N SER A 123 -17.05 15.52 6.96
CA SER A 123 -16.27 15.86 8.17
C SER A 123 -15.56 14.62 8.72
N PHE A 124 -14.71 14.82 9.74
CA PHE A 124 -14.07 13.74 10.48
C PHE A 124 -14.86 13.26 11.70
N ASP A 125 -16.06 13.78 11.95
CA ASP A 125 -16.73 13.62 13.26
C ASP A 125 -17.10 12.17 13.58
N GLU A 126 -17.59 11.41 12.58
CA GLU A 126 -18.00 10.01 12.75
C GLU A 126 -16.92 9.00 12.32
N VAL A 127 -15.77 9.47 11.84
CA VAL A 127 -14.71 8.60 11.33
C VAL A 127 -14.08 7.78 12.46
N GLU A 128 -14.02 6.48 12.28
CA GLU A 128 -13.36 5.54 13.19
C GLU A 128 -11.86 5.41 12.90
N GLY A 129 -11.47 5.49 11.63
CA GLY A 129 -10.09 5.38 11.23
C GLY A 129 -9.83 5.82 9.80
N VAL A 130 -8.56 6.06 9.52
CA VAL A 130 -8.04 6.49 8.23
C VAL A 130 -7.09 5.43 7.70
N LEU A 131 -7.43 4.85 6.55
CA LEU A 131 -6.66 3.82 5.84
C LEU A 131 -5.81 4.46 4.75
N PHE A 132 -4.53 4.23 4.77
CA PHE A 132 -3.58 4.54 3.72
C PHE A 132 -3.20 3.25 2.98
N LEU A 133 -2.99 3.35 1.68
CA LEU A 133 -2.44 2.29 0.82
C LEU A 133 -1.08 2.78 0.27
N PRO A 134 -0.05 2.84 1.12
CA PRO A 134 1.21 3.47 0.77
C PRO A 134 2.15 2.53 0.02
N THR A 135 2.91 3.09 -0.92
CA THR A 135 4.17 2.52 -1.37
C THR A 135 5.21 2.54 -0.24
N PRO A 136 6.32 1.79 -0.32
CA PRO A 136 7.33 1.75 0.74
C PRO A 136 7.86 3.12 1.17
N ASP A 137 8.06 4.04 0.24
CA ASP A 137 8.54 5.39 0.54
C ASP A 137 7.50 6.20 1.33
N ILE A 138 6.26 6.19 0.89
CA ILE A 138 5.16 6.86 1.62
C ILE A 138 4.98 6.22 2.99
N LEU A 139 5.05 4.88 3.07
CA LEU A 139 4.96 4.16 4.34
C LEU A 139 6.06 4.59 5.31
N SER A 140 7.30 4.76 4.85
CA SER A 140 8.40 5.21 5.71
C SER A 140 8.11 6.57 6.35
N GLY A 141 7.51 7.49 5.59
CA GLY A 141 7.07 8.79 6.11
C GLY A 141 5.93 8.69 7.12
N LEU A 142 4.91 7.87 6.83
CA LEU A 142 3.78 7.64 7.74
C LEU A 142 4.23 7.04 9.07
N VAL A 143 5.14 6.07 9.03
CA VAL A 143 5.75 5.46 10.23
C VAL A 143 6.53 6.50 11.03
N THR A 144 7.41 7.26 10.36
CA THR A 144 8.21 8.30 11.03
C THR A 144 7.32 9.38 11.64
N TRP A 145 6.26 9.79 10.94
CA TRP A 145 5.28 10.73 11.48
C TRP A 145 4.56 10.17 12.71
N THR A 146 4.23 8.86 12.73
CA THR A 146 3.65 8.21 13.90
C THR A 146 4.55 8.30 15.14
N PHE A 147 5.87 8.19 14.97
CA PHE A 147 6.83 8.27 16.05
C PHE A 147 7.25 9.69 16.43
N PHE A 148 6.85 10.71 15.68
CA PHE A 148 7.29 12.08 15.89
C PHE A 148 6.96 12.61 17.31
N ASP A 149 5.78 12.31 17.81
CA ASP A 149 5.26 12.72 19.11
C ASP A 149 4.84 11.52 20.00
N ASN A 150 5.32 10.32 19.69
CA ASN A 150 5.01 9.09 20.41
C ASN A 150 6.23 8.18 20.54
N ASN A 151 6.73 8.02 21.76
CA ASN A 151 7.90 7.19 22.05
C ASN A 151 7.58 5.72 22.39
N ALA A 152 6.30 5.30 22.28
CA ALA A 152 5.95 3.90 22.54
C ALA A 152 6.60 2.98 21.49
N LEU A 153 7.26 1.92 21.95
CA LEU A 153 7.93 0.97 21.06
C LEU A 153 6.98 0.26 20.11
N ASP A 154 5.71 0.16 20.47
CA ASP A 154 4.62 -0.42 19.70
C ASP A 154 3.69 0.63 19.07
N ALA A 155 4.16 1.88 18.91
CA ALA A 155 3.39 2.95 18.28
C ALA A 155 2.92 2.56 16.86
N VAL A 156 3.70 1.73 16.17
CA VAL A 156 3.29 1.03 14.94
C VAL A 156 3.24 -0.45 15.25
N ALA A 157 2.05 -1.03 15.24
CA ALA A 157 1.83 -2.45 15.47
C ALA A 157 1.55 -3.17 14.15
N ALA A 158 2.11 -4.37 14.00
CA ALA A 158 1.92 -5.23 12.85
C ALA A 158 1.33 -6.60 13.28
N PRO A 159 0.13 -6.63 13.88
CA PRO A 159 -0.47 -7.88 14.31
C PRO A 159 -0.87 -8.72 13.10
N PHE A 160 -0.49 -9.99 13.10
CA PHE A 160 -0.94 -10.90 12.05
C PHE A 160 -2.42 -11.22 12.23
N GLY A 161 -3.19 -10.96 11.18
CA GLY A 161 -4.62 -11.25 11.10
C GLY A 161 -5.10 -11.12 9.67
N SER A 162 -6.38 -11.38 9.43
CA SER A 162 -6.97 -11.08 8.12
C SER A 162 -6.90 -9.58 7.81
N GLY A 163 -6.96 -9.21 6.53
CA GLY A 163 -6.99 -7.80 6.14
C GLY A 163 -8.10 -7.02 6.87
N CYS A 164 -9.27 -7.62 7.08
CA CYS A 164 -10.37 -7.00 7.85
C CYS A 164 -9.97 -6.80 9.33
N CYS A 165 -9.23 -7.75 9.92
CA CYS A 165 -8.77 -7.63 11.30
C CYS A 165 -7.78 -6.47 11.45
N SER A 166 -6.74 -6.43 10.61
CA SER A 166 -5.69 -5.42 10.72
C SER A 166 -6.17 -4.00 10.41
N VAL A 167 -7.07 -3.84 9.43
CA VAL A 167 -7.56 -2.52 9.01
C VAL A 167 -8.73 -2.05 9.87
N ILE A 168 -9.74 -2.89 10.08
CA ILE A 168 -11.00 -2.46 10.68
C ILE A 168 -11.01 -2.75 12.19
N THR A 169 -10.89 -4.03 12.56
CA THR A 169 -11.07 -4.45 13.96
C THR A 169 -10.06 -3.79 14.90
N GLN A 170 -8.76 -3.89 14.59
CA GLN A 170 -7.70 -3.32 15.44
C GLN A 170 -7.85 -1.81 15.57
N THR A 171 -8.17 -1.13 14.47
CA THR A 171 -8.36 0.31 14.45
C THR A 171 -9.54 0.76 15.32
N ILE A 172 -10.68 0.06 15.23
CA ILE A 172 -11.87 0.38 16.05
C ILE A 172 -11.59 0.13 17.53
N ILE A 173 -10.95 -0.99 17.87
CA ILE A 173 -10.58 -1.31 19.25
C ILE A 173 -9.68 -0.20 19.82
N GLU A 174 -8.68 0.21 19.06
CA GLU A 174 -7.75 1.24 19.49
C GLU A 174 -8.41 2.61 19.59
N ASN A 175 -9.28 2.97 18.62
CA ASN A 175 -10.03 4.22 18.64
C ASN A 175 -10.94 4.31 19.87
N ARG A 176 -11.68 3.25 20.20
CA ARG A 176 -12.56 3.20 21.36
C ARG A 176 -11.81 3.30 22.70
N LYS A 177 -10.57 2.79 22.76
CA LYS A 177 -9.68 2.91 23.92
C LYS A 177 -8.97 4.26 24.02
N GLN A 178 -9.17 5.16 23.04
CA GLN A 178 -8.39 6.39 22.88
C GLN A 178 -6.86 6.12 22.87
N GLY A 179 -6.49 4.98 22.27
CA GLY A 179 -5.10 4.54 22.18
C GLY A 179 -4.33 5.28 21.08
N LYS A 180 -3.02 5.06 21.06
CA LYS A 180 -2.09 5.80 20.19
C LYS A 180 -1.35 4.94 19.18
N ARG A 181 -1.70 3.65 19.05
CA ARG A 181 -1.10 2.75 18.07
C ARG A 181 -1.70 2.94 16.69
N THR A 182 -0.87 2.80 15.69
CA THR A 182 -1.24 2.66 14.28
C THR A 182 -0.99 1.22 13.83
N PHE A 183 -1.61 0.80 12.74
CA PHE A 183 -1.56 -0.60 12.33
C PHE A 183 -1.06 -0.77 10.90
N LEU A 184 -0.01 -1.56 10.75
CA LEU A 184 0.45 -2.06 9.47
C LEU A 184 -0.21 -3.42 9.19
N GLY A 185 -0.74 -3.60 8.00
CA GLY A 185 -1.52 -4.79 7.66
C GLY A 185 -1.41 -5.20 6.19
N PHE A 186 -2.37 -6.02 5.76
CA PHE A 186 -2.39 -6.70 4.47
C PHE A 186 -1.27 -7.73 4.30
N PHE A 187 -0.86 -8.36 5.40
CA PHE A 187 0.05 -9.51 5.38
C PHE A 187 -0.66 -10.83 5.05
N ASP A 188 -1.98 -10.86 5.17
CA ASP A 188 -2.81 -12.02 4.87
C ASP A 188 -2.79 -12.33 3.36
N PRO A 189 -2.30 -13.51 2.93
CA PRO A 189 -2.26 -13.88 1.52
C PRO A 189 -3.62 -13.83 0.82
N SER A 190 -4.73 -13.94 1.53
CA SER A 190 -6.07 -13.91 0.94
C SER A 190 -6.52 -12.52 0.48
N VAL A 191 -5.95 -11.45 1.01
CA VAL A 191 -6.23 -10.07 0.61
C VAL A 191 -5.28 -9.57 -0.48
N ARG A 192 -4.04 -10.08 -0.50
CA ARG A 192 -2.98 -9.62 -1.40
C ARG A 192 -3.36 -9.57 -2.89
N PRO A 193 -4.09 -10.56 -3.46
CA PRO A 193 -4.45 -10.53 -4.89
C PRO A 193 -5.36 -9.38 -5.31
N TYR A 194 -5.88 -8.59 -4.38
CA TYR A 194 -6.78 -7.46 -4.67
C TYR A 194 -6.07 -6.11 -4.66
N PHE A 195 -4.76 -6.09 -4.40
CA PHE A 195 -3.93 -4.89 -4.35
C PHE A 195 -2.65 -5.10 -5.13
N GLU A 196 -2.03 -4.02 -5.53
CA GLU A 196 -0.72 -3.98 -6.15
C GLU A 196 0.34 -4.60 -5.21
N ALA A 197 1.34 -5.26 -5.78
CA ALA A 197 2.29 -6.07 -5.02
C ALA A 197 3.14 -5.27 -4.02
N ASP A 198 3.36 -4.01 -4.28
CA ASP A 198 4.14 -3.07 -3.48
C ASP A 198 3.31 -2.29 -2.44
N LEU A 199 1.98 -2.46 -2.42
CA LEU A 199 1.13 -1.81 -1.43
C LEU A 199 0.92 -2.67 -0.19
N LEU A 200 0.95 -2.04 0.97
CA LEU A 200 0.44 -2.56 2.24
C LEU A 200 -0.67 -1.63 2.75
N SER A 201 -1.37 -2.02 3.82
CA SER A 201 -2.25 -1.09 4.51
C SER A 201 -1.54 -0.46 5.70
N PHE A 202 -1.73 0.83 5.87
CA PHE A 202 -1.36 1.54 7.09
C PHE A 202 -2.60 2.26 7.61
N THR A 203 -3.03 1.93 8.83
CA THR A 203 -4.30 2.45 9.36
C THR A 203 -4.08 3.20 10.65
N ILE A 204 -4.65 4.38 10.74
CA ILE A 204 -4.56 5.27 11.89
C ILE A 204 -5.95 5.38 12.53
N PRO A 205 -6.14 4.98 13.80
CA PRO A 205 -7.37 5.23 14.54
C PRO A 205 -7.66 6.72 14.64
N MET A 206 -8.91 7.12 14.64
CA MET A 206 -9.26 8.54 14.64
C MET A 206 -8.78 9.28 15.88
N SER A 207 -8.73 8.61 17.05
CA SER A 207 -8.12 9.15 18.28
C SER A 207 -6.67 9.60 18.05
N ARG A 208 -5.87 8.76 17.36
CA ARG A 208 -4.48 9.07 17.06
C ARG A 208 -4.34 10.03 15.88
N PHE A 209 -5.17 9.90 14.86
CA PHE A 209 -5.14 10.76 13.68
C PHE A 209 -5.34 12.24 14.04
N LYS A 210 -6.21 12.52 15.02
CA LYS A 210 -6.43 13.89 15.54
C LYS A 210 -5.14 14.50 16.10
N GLU A 211 -4.38 13.75 16.89
CA GLU A 211 -3.11 14.22 17.43
C GLU A 211 -2.09 14.46 16.29
N MET A 212 -1.89 13.46 15.46
CA MET A 212 -0.96 13.50 14.33
C MET A 212 -1.28 14.63 13.33
N TYR A 213 -2.56 14.90 13.08
CA TYR A 213 -2.98 16.01 12.22
C TYR A 213 -2.42 17.35 12.71
N HIS A 214 -2.45 17.60 14.03
CA HIS A 214 -1.99 18.87 14.58
C HIS A 214 -0.47 19.03 14.55
N THR A 215 0.27 17.93 14.63
CA THR A 215 1.74 17.93 14.64
C THR A 215 2.37 17.64 13.27
N MET A 216 1.57 17.41 12.23
CA MET A 216 2.06 16.98 10.91
C MET A 216 3.16 17.90 10.36
N ARG A 217 2.93 19.21 10.39
CA ARG A 217 3.87 20.18 9.83
C ARG A 217 5.15 20.37 10.65
N GLU A 218 5.15 19.96 11.91
CA GLU A 218 6.31 19.99 12.77
C GLU A 218 7.21 18.75 12.58
N SER A 219 6.67 17.71 11.93
CA SER A 219 7.32 16.44 11.72
C SER A 219 8.40 16.49 10.63
N CYS A 220 9.13 15.39 10.48
CA CYS A 220 10.17 15.24 9.46
C CYS A 220 9.67 15.32 8.01
N LEU A 221 8.35 15.29 7.78
CA LEU A 221 7.74 15.33 6.45
C LEU A 221 7.90 16.68 5.74
N PHE A 222 8.34 17.71 6.48
CA PHE A 222 8.56 19.06 5.96
C PHE A 222 9.97 19.51 6.33
N ASP A 223 10.57 20.33 5.47
CA ASP A 223 11.80 21.09 5.69
C ASP A 223 13.01 20.28 6.20
N THR A 224 13.06 18.96 5.96
CA THR A 224 14.20 18.13 6.32
C THR A 224 14.94 17.60 5.09
N HIS A 225 16.28 17.59 5.16
CA HIS A 225 17.10 17.12 4.06
C HIS A 225 16.85 15.65 3.69
N ALA A 226 16.67 14.78 4.69
CA ALA A 226 16.44 13.36 4.46
C ALA A 226 15.11 13.11 3.75
N TRP A 227 14.04 13.75 4.21
CA TRP A 227 12.72 13.60 3.59
C TRP A 227 12.66 14.26 2.21
N GLY A 228 13.38 15.36 2.00
CA GLY A 228 13.50 16.00 0.68
C GLY A 228 13.94 15.02 -0.41
N LYS A 229 14.94 14.19 -0.15
CA LYS A 229 15.41 13.15 -1.09
C LYS A 229 14.37 12.07 -1.36
N ILE A 230 13.62 11.65 -0.33
CA ILE A 230 12.53 10.67 -0.50
C ILE A 230 11.40 11.28 -1.31
N LYS A 231 11.03 12.53 -1.03
CA LYS A 231 9.99 13.27 -1.74
C LYS A 231 10.31 13.42 -3.24
N GLU A 232 11.56 13.74 -3.59
CA GLU A 232 12.02 13.78 -4.99
C GLU A 232 11.81 12.41 -5.66
N ARG A 233 12.17 11.31 -5.00
CA ARG A 233 11.98 9.94 -5.53
C ARG A 233 10.50 9.59 -5.69
N ILE A 234 9.65 9.96 -4.74
CA ILE A 234 8.19 9.77 -4.84
C ILE A 234 7.64 10.54 -6.06
N GLN A 235 8.04 11.79 -6.25
CA GLN A 235 7.60 12.61 -7.36
C GLN A 235 8.01 12.03 -8.72
N LEU A 236 9.24 11.56 -8.83
CA LEU A 236 9.74 10.89 -10.05
C LEU A 236 8.95 9.62 -10.35
N SER A 237 8.65 8.80 -9.35
CA SER A 237 7.83 7.59 -9.54
C SER A 237 6.38 7.90 -9.96
N GLN A 238 5.83 9.03 -9.53
CA GLN A 238 4.47 9.46 -9.87
C GLN A 238 4.35 10.12 -11.25
N SER A 239 5.42 10.71 -11.76
CA SER A 239 5.44 11.35 -13.09
C SER A 239 5.47 10.35 -14.24
N GLY A 240 5.67 9.07 -13.97
CA GLY A 240 5.88 8.04 -14.99
C GLY A 240 7.29 8.11 -15.62
N ASP A 241 8.07 9.10 -15.27
CA ASP A 241 9.49 9.16 -15.51
C ASP A 241 10.20 8.26 -14.50
N VAL A 242 10.02 6.96 -14.65
CA VAL A 242 10.78 5.98 -13.88
C VAL A 242 12.22 5.97 -14.40
N HIS A 243 12.90 7.07 -14.23
CA HIS A 243 14.32 7.01 -13.95
C HIS A 243 14.42 6.57 -12.48
N ILE A 244 14.46 5.25 -12.28
CA ILE A 244 15.01 4.71 -11.04
C ILE A 244 16.31 5.51 -10.82
N LEU A 245 16.35 6.34 -9.76
CA LEU A 245 17.60 6.85 -9.20
C LEU A 245 18.34 5.68 -8.51
N SER A 246 18.41 4.56 -9.17
CA SER A 246 19.51 3.65 -8.99
C SER A 246 20.66 4.26 -9.75
N SER A 247 21.67 4.76 -9.08
CA SER A 247 23.00 4.65 -9.64
C SER A 247 23.05 3.28 -10.30
N PRO A 248 23.40 3.16 -11.61
CA PRO A 248 23.32 1.88 -12.28
C PRO A 248 24.00 0.87 -11.36
N ILE A 249 23.34 -0.28 -11.17
CA ILE A 249 23.96 -1.36 -10.41
C ILE A 249 25.28 -1.63 -11.14
N SER A 250 26.37 -1.20 -10.54
CA SER A 250 27.71 -1.32 -11.11
C SER A 250 28.53 -2.20 -10.19
N PHE A 251 28.96 -3.34 -10.72
CA PHE A 251 29.84 -4.27 -10.00
C PHE A 251 31.23 -4.19 -10.62
N PRO A 252 32.26 -3.78 -9.90
CA PRO A 252 33.63 -3.87 -10.38
C PRO A 252 34.01 -5.36 -10.47
N ILE A 253 34.46 -5.79 -11.66
CA ILE A 253 34.98 -7.14 -11.92
C ILE A 253 36.52 -7.14 -11.85
N LEU A 254 37.12 -6.11 -12.43
CA LEU A 254 38.56 -5.83 -12.39
C LEU A 254 38.76 -4.33 -12.21
N PRO A 255 39.97 -3.84 -11.94
CA PRO A 255 40.21 -2.41 -11.70
C PRO A 255 39.60 -1.47 -12.74
N ASP A 256 39.54 -1.90 -14.04
CA ASP A 256 39.05 -1.10 -15.15
C ASP A 256 37.83 -1.74 -15.88
N ILE A 257 37.23 -2.81 -15.30
CA ILE A 257 36.08 -3.52 -15.89
C ILE A 257 34.93 -3.55 -14.91
N TYR A 258 33.79 -3.05 -15.37
CA TYR A 258 32.56 -3.00 -14.59
C TYR A 258 31.46 -3.72 -15.34
N LEU A 259 30.64 -4.45 -14.60
CA LEU A 259 29.31 -4.88 -15.04
C LEU A 259 28.33 -3.82 -14.60
N GLN A 260 27.59 -3.23 -15.53
CA GLN A 260 26.58 -2.24 -15.17
C GLN A 260 25.25 -2.53 -15.87
N GLU A 261 24.19 -2.01 -15.28
CA GLU A 261 22.87 -2.09 -15.88
C GLU A 261 22.84 -1.31 -17.20
N ILE A 262 22.24 -1.93 -18.22
CA ILE A 262 22.15 -1.37 -19.56
C ILE A 262 21.11 -0.23 -19.60
N ARG A 263 21.40 0.82 -20.36
CA ARG A 263 20.55 1.99 -20.55
C ARG A 263 20.34 2.29 -22.02
N ILE A 264 19.30 3.06 -22.33
CA ILE A 264 19.03 3.52 -23.69
C ILE A 264 20.16 4.41 -24.22
N GLU A 265 20.74 5.23 -23.33
CA GLU A 265 21.89 6.11 -23.68
C GLU A 265 23.14 5.34 -24.08
N ASP A 266 23.25 4.06 -23.72
CA ASP A 266 24.37 3.20 -24.09
C ASP A 266 24.26 2.70 -25.52
N ALA A 267 23.13 2.89 -26.22
CA ALA A 267 22.87 2.39 -27.58
C ALA A 267 23.96 2.77 -28.58
N ALA A 268 24.46 3.99 -28.56
CA ALA A 268 25.50 4.45 -29.47
C ALA A 268 26.84 3.74 -29.22
N ALA A 269 27.21 3.55 -27.96
CA ALA A 269 28.46 2.87 -27.58
C ALA A 269 28.40 1.37 -27.92
N ILE A 270 27.25 0.74 -27.64
CA ILE A 270 27.00 -0.68 -27.93
C ILE A 270 27.03 -0.90 -29.47
N TYR A 271 26.29 -0.08 -30.21
CA TYR A 271 26.29 -0.15 -31.67
C TYR A 271 27.70 0.00 -32.23
N HIS A 272 28.47 0.97 -31.76
CA HIS A 272 29.87 1.17 -32.19
C HIS A 272 30.73 -0.06 -31.89
N ALA A 273 30.60 -0.67 -30.74
CA ALA A 273 31.29 -1.90 -30.38
C ALA A 273 30.90 -3.08 -31.30
N ILE A 274 29.60 -3.23 -31.59
CA ILE A 274 29.09 -4.24 -32.51
C ILE A 274 29.63 -4.00 -33.91
N ASP A 275 29.57 -2.79 -34.40
CA ASP A 275 29.98 -2.46 -35.78
C ASP A 275 31.48 -2.65 -35.99
N THR A 276 32.30 -2.27 -35.01
CA THR A 276 33.76 -2.44 -35.03
C THR A 276 34.20 -3.91 -35.03
N HIS A 277 33.42 -4.77 -34.34
CA HIS A 277 33.76 -6.19 -34.16
C HIS A 277 32.78 -7.15 -34.84
N ARG A 278 32.04 -6.67 -35.83
CA ARG A 278 30.91 -7.35 -36.48
C ARG A 278 31.27 -8.75 -36.97
N ASP A 279 32.41 -8.90 -37.67
CA ASP A 279 32.82 -10.20 -38.23
C ASP A 279 33.15 -11.24 -37.16
N TYR A 280 33.71 -10.81 -36.04
CA TYR A 280 33.94 -11.70 -34.88
C TYR A 280 32.64 -12.04 -34.16
N LEU A 281 31.82 -11.04 -33.88
CA LEU A 281 30.57 -11.22 -33.10
C LEU A 281 29.52 -12.03 -33.86
N ARG A 282 29.47 -11.92 -35.18
CA ARG A 282 28.53 -12.67 -36.05
C ARG A 282 28.60 -14.18 -35.83
N THR A 283 29.74 -14.71 -35.46
CA THR A 283 29.92 -16.15 -35.18
C THR A 283 29.11 -16.61 -33.97
N TRP A 284 28.86 -15.73 -32.99
CA TRP A 284 28.25 -16.06 -31.72
C TRP A 284 26.91 -15.41 -31.49
N LEU A 285 26.65 -14.26 -32.13
CA LEU A 285 25.49 -13.43 -31.93
C LEU A 285 24.71 -13.22 -33.25
N PRO A 286 23.71 -14.07 -33.53
CA PRO A 286 22.97 -14.02 -34.82
C PRO A 286 22.26 -12.70 -35.09
N PHE A 287 21.94 -11.92 -34.08
CA PHE A 287 21.25 -10.63 -34.22
C PHE A 287 22.12 -9.50 -34.75
N VAL A 288 23.42 -9.66 -34.73
CA VAL A 288 24.40 -8.63 -35.15
C VAL A 288 24.15 -8.10 -36.56
N ASP A 289 23.68 -8.96 -37.48
CA ASP A 289 23.36 -8.57 -38.86
C ASP A 289 22.11 -7.66 -38.95
N ASN A 290 21.26 -7.67 -37.93
CA ASN A 290 20.07 -6.83 -37.86
C ASN A 290 20.36 -5.46 -37.24
N MET A 291 21.48 -5.31 -36.51
CA MET A 291 21.90 -4.05 -35.87
C MET A 291 22.73 -3.24 -36.86
N ARG A 292 22.07 -2.42 -37.69
CA ARG A 292 22.71 -1.67 -38.79
C ARG A 292 22.93 -0.20 -38.48
N THR A 293 22.18 0.32 -37.49
CA THR A 293 22.25 1.71 -37.07
C THR A 293 22.13 1.81 -35.56
N THR A 294 22.51 2.95 -34.99
CA THR A 294 22.29 3.26 -33.58
C THR A 294 20.79 3.21 -33.23
N ALA A 295 19.92 3.58 -34.18
CA ALA A 295 18.49 3.54 -33.99
C ALA A 295 17.93 2.11 -33.82
N ASP A 296 18.52 1.12 -34.52
CA ASP A 296 18.16 -0.29 -34.37
C ASP A 296 18.52 -0.78 -32.96
N GLU A 297 19.70 -0.40 -32.46
CA GLU A 297 20.15 -0.73 -31.12
C GLU A 297 19.25 -0.07 -30.05
N GLU A 298 18.93 1.21 -30.23
CA GLU A 298 18.03 1.92 -29.33
C GLU A 298 16.63 1.26 -29.29
N ALA A 299 16.10 0.86 -30.43
CA ALA A 299 14.81 0.15 -30.49
C ALA A 299 14.87 -1.21 -29.77
N PHE A 300 15.96 -1.95 -29.93
CA PHE A 300 16.22 -3.21 -29.26
C PHE A 300 16.28 -3.01 -27.72
N LEU A 301 17.05 -2.02 -27.25
CA LEU A 301 17.17 -1.72 -25.84
C LEU A 301 15.82 -1.33 -25.22
N ARG A 302 15.01 -0.54 -25.91
CA ARG A 302 13.65 -0.20 -25.47
C ARG A 302 12.78 -1.45 -25.30
N GLN A 303 12.88 -2.39 -26.22
CA GLN A 303 12.15 -3.65 -26.14
C GLN A 303 12.62 -4.50 -24.94
N VAL A 304 13.94 -4.66 -24.76
CA VAL A 304 14.50 -5.44 -23.64
C VAL A 304 14.13 -4.84 -22.31
N LEU A 305 14.29 -3.52 -22.15
CA LEU A 305 13.96 -2.82 -20.91
C LEU A 305 12.45 -2.85 -20.60
N SER A 306 11.59 -2.87 -21.63
CA SER A 306 10.13 -3.03 -21.42
C SER A 306 9.74 -4.43 -20.92
N LEU A 307 10.51 -5.47 -21.25
CA LEU A 307 10.29 -6.84 -20.77
C LEU A 307 10.78 -7.07 -19.33
N SER A 308 11.67 -6.23 -18.84
CA SER A 308 12.18 -6.31 -17.46
C SER A 308 11.25 -5.66 -16.43
N LEU A 309 10.09 -5.13 -16.86
CA LEU A 309 9.06 -4.51 -16.03
C LEU A 309 7.84 -5.43 -15.75
N ILE A 310 7.98 -6.75 -16.00
CA ILE A 310 6.93 -7.74 -15.68
C ILE A 310 7.31 -8.55 -14.44
#